data_7f2e59380b387afa3176016112b31aef
#
_entry.id   7f2e59380b387afa3176016112b31aef
#
_cell.length_a   1.000
_cell.length_b   1.000
_cell.length_c   1.000
_cell.angle_alpha   90.00
_cell.angle_beta   90.00
_cell.angle_gamma   90.00
#
_symmetry.space_group_name_H-M   'P 1'
#
loop_
_entity.id
_entity.type
_entity.pdbx_description
1 polymer ?
#
loop_
_entity_poly.entity_id
_entity_poly.type
_entity_poly.pdbx_seq_one_letter_code
_entity_poly.pdbx_strand_id
1 'polypeptide(L)'
;MKTIYNIKALCVMALLGSVATVSAQEDKTKEKNLNREMTLEREYEPTVQDASKVNTLPVIKEPVVKKMAIDYATFTVPADPEKEISLLPSGNIMTDIQYNKRRGYFNFGGGTYPNLNGDLGYHILSTDKDKLNIWFSHRSTNGKVKYIDTDFDKVKAKLNDNLGGLNFKHAFEKLSLDMGIKYGYSAFNYYGLPVYSPESSVTLVPENFDRETNQVNQTIQAKIGVESKEDAPVGYLLDLGYTNFSHKYALSKEQDGPTEHTFDVKFDLNARFGGEQRIGLGGNVEYFNYSLPTMGGQEYLEFENHAEATLSPYYKVSGDNWNLKLGANIMFVTGDNS
;
A
#
# COMPACT_ATOMS: atom_id res chain seq x y z
N MET A 1 -16.05 -4.70 36.87
CA MET A 1 -16.29 -5.46 35.63
C MET A 1 -17.53 -5.09 34.82
N LYS A 2 -18.53 -4.38 35.36
CA LYS A 2 -19.74 -3.99 34.60
C LYS A 2 -19.58 -2.78 33.66
N THR A 3 -18.56 -1.95 33.87
CA THR A 3 -18.38 -0.70 33.08
C THR A 3 -17.77 -0.93 31.67
N ILE A 4 -17.02 -2.02 31.50
CA ILE A 4 -16.34 -2.32 30.21
C ILE A 4 -17.34 -2.84 29.16
N TYR A 5 -18.40 -3.51 29.59
CA TYR A 5 -19.45 -3.98 28.67
C TYR A 5 -20.30 -2.87 28.08
N ASN A 6 -20.48 -1.78 28.83
CA ASN A 6 -21.28 -0.64 28.36
C ASN A 6 -20.59 0.19 27.29
N ILE A 7 -19.25 0.24 27.30
CA ILE A 7 -18.46 0.97 26.26
C ILE A 7 -18.49 0.21 24.94
N LYS A 8 -18.38 -1.13 24.99
CA LYS A 8 -18.46 -1.97 23.78
C LYS A 8 -19.84 -1.90 23.12
N ALA A 9 -20.90 -1.88 23.92
CA ALA A 9 -22.29 -1.73 23.43
C ALA A 9 -22.53 -0.33 22.86
N LEU A 10 -21.95 0.72 23.44
CA LEU A 10 -22.06 2.08 22.96
C LEU A 10 -21.35 2.29 21.62
N CYS A 11 -20.17 1.69 21.44
CA CYS A 11 -19.45 1.74 20.16
C CYS A 11 -20.17 0.98 19.04
N VAL A 12 -20.82 -0.15 19.34
CA VAL A 12 -21.62 -0.90 18.37
C VAL A 12 -22.89 -0.16 18.00
N MET A 13 -23.56 0.50 18.96
CA MET A 13 -24.73 1.32 18.68
C MET A 13 -24.41 2.61 17.90
N ALA A 14 -23.26 3.22 18.13
CA ALA A 14 -22.80 4.38 17.36
C ALA A 14 -22.50 4.01 15.90
N LEU A 15 -21.98 2.81 15.65
CA LEU A 15 -21.75 2.29 14.30
C LEU A 15 -23.03 1.90 13.56
N LEU A 16 -24.05 1.42 14.25
CA LEU A 16 -25.34 1.07 13.65
C LEU A 16 -26.25 2.29 13.43
N GLY A 17 -26.10 3.34 14.24
CA GLY A 17 -26.88 4.58 14.10
C GLY A 17 -26.49 5.45 12.91
N SER A 18 -25.29 5.28 12.36
CA SER A 18 -24.82 6.06 11.21
C SER A 18 -25.31 5.53 9.85
N VAL A 19 -25.92 4.35 9.81
CA VAL A 19 -26.44 3.74 8.57
C VAL A 19 -27.91 4.14 8.28
N ALA A 20 -28.61 4.73 9.24
CA ALA A 20 -30.06 5.01 9.14
C ALA A 20 -30.41 6.41 8.61
N THR A 21 -29.46 7.29 8.27
CA THR A 21 -29.74 8.67 7.84
C THR A 21 -29.44 9.00 6.39
N VAL A 22 -29.30 8.00 5.52
CA VAL A 22 -29.17 8.20 4.07
C VAL A 22 -30.39 7.63 3.34
N SER A 23 -31.58 8.12 3.72
CA SER A 23 -32.78 7.89 2.95
C SER A 23 -33.69 9.08 3.10
N ALA A 24 -33.54 10.10 2.31
CA ALA A 24 -34.58 11.01 1.82
C ALA A 24 -33.98 12.26 1.18
N GLN A 25 -33.67 12.19 -0.10
CA GLN A 25 -33.92 13.33 -1.00
C GLN A 25 -34.08 12.79 -2.41
N GLU A 26 -35.33 12.47 -2.73
CA GLU A 26 -35.77 12.32 -4.12
C GLU A 26 -35.92 13.71 -4.71
N ASP A 27 -34.91 14.17 -5.40
CA ASP A 27 -35.04 15.34 -6.26
C ASP A 27 -35.45 14.85 -7.67
N LYS A 28 -36.73 15.12 -7.98
CA LYS A 28 -37.30 14.90 -9.31
C LYS A 28 -36.69 15.89 -10.29
N THR A 29 -35.54 15.62 -10.78
CA THR A 29 -35.03 16.23 -12.01
C THR A 29 -35.30 15.28 -13.15
N LYS A 30 -36.23 15.66 -14.02
CA LYS A 30 -36.49 14.96 -15.29
C LYS A 30 -35.23 14.89 -16.10
N GLU A 31 -34.49 13.81 -16.02
CA GLU A 31 -33.45 13.49 -16.97
C GLU A 31 -34.08 13.18 -18.33
N LYS A 32 -33.86 14.12 -19.26
CA LYS A 32 -34.17 13.95 -20.65
C LYS A 32 -33.28 12.86 -21.19
N ASN A 33 -33.81 11.68 -21.38
CA ASN A 33 -33.14 10.55 -22.03
C ASN A 33 -32.60 10.97 -23.40
N LEU A 34 -31.29 11.14 -23.49
CA LEU A 34 -30.53 11.45 -24.71
C LEU A 34 -30.01 10.18 -25.40
N ASN A 35 -30.48 9.02 -25.07
CA ASN A 35 -30.22 7.80 -25.83
C ASN A 35 -31.24 7.66 -26.95
N ARG A 36 -30.94 8.31 -28.07
CA ARG A 36 -31.60 8.07 -29.33
C ARG A 36 -30.80 7.02 -30.07
N GLU A 37 -31.16 5.76 -29.91
CA GLU A 37 -30.69 4.73 -30.82
C GLU A 37 -31.33 5.00 -32.19
N MET A 38 -30.54 5.43 -33.14
CA MET A 38 -30.94 5.44 -34.54
C MET A 38 -30.47 4.13 -35.17
N THR A 39 -31.37 3.20 -35.25
CA THR A 39 -31.18 2.03 -36.12
C THR A 39 -31.40 2.49 -37.56
N LEU A 40 -30.32 2.63 -38.32
CA LEU A 40 -30.36 2.88 -39.76
C LEU A 40 -30.48 1.50 -40.44
N GLU A 41 -31.70 1.03 -40.64
CA GLU A 41 -31.97 -0.05 -41.57
C GLU A 41 -31.92 0.55 -42.97
N ARG A 42 -30.84 0.31 -43.69
CA ARG A 42 -30.71 0.62 -45.08
C ARG A 42 -30.98 -0.69 -45.85
N GLU A 43 -32.17 -0.77 -46.39
CA GLU A 43 -32.49 -1.84 -47.36
C GLU A 43 -31.49 -1.67 -48.53
N TYR A 44 -30.57 -2.62 -48.69
CA TYR A 44 -29.61 -2.65 -49.78
C TYR A 44 -30.21 -3.36 -50.93
N GLU A 45 -30.76 -2.63 -51.91
CA GLU A 45 -31.07 -3.16 -53.22
C GLU A 45 -29.80 -3.16 -54.09
N PRO A 46 -29.23 -4.30 -54.43
CA PRO A 46 -28.10 -4.38 -55.33
C PRO A 46 -28.54 -4.10 -56.76
N THR A 47 -28.49 -2.85 -57.21
CA THR A 47 -28.58 -2.58 -58.63
C THR A 47 -27.20 -2.77 -59.27
N VAL A 48 -27.07 -3.80 -60.05
CA VAL A 48 -25.88 -4.00 -60.89
C VAL A 48 -25.97 -2.99 -62.03
N GLN A 49 -25.24 -1.88 -61.89
CA GLN A 49 -24.98 -0.97 -63.00
C GLN A 49 -23.77 -1.49 -63.78
N ASP A 50 -23.97 -1.68 -65.08
CA ASP A 50 -22.87 -2.00 -65.98
C ASP A 50 -21.75 -0.95 -65.85
N ALA A 51 -20.57 -1.42 -65.45
CA ALA A 51 -19.40 -0.56 -65.38
C ALA A 51 -18.92 -0.19 -66.78
N SER A 52 -19.38 0.93 -67.28
CA SER A 52 -18.78 1.52 -68.46
C SER A 52 -17.41 2.10 -68.12
N LYS A 53 -16.39 1.60 -68.80
CA LYS A 53 -15.01 2.03 -68.66
C LYS A 53 -14.88 3.48 -69.05
N VAL A 54 -14.74 4.42 -68.12
CA VAL A 54 -14.51 5.82 -68.36
C VAL A 54 -13.09 6.01 -68.85
N ASN A 55 -12.90 6.15 -70.16
CA ASN A 55 -11.60 6.38 -70.81
C ASN A 55 -11.23 7.85 -70.90
N THR A 56 -11.70 8.69 -70.01
CA THR A 56 -11.30 10.09 -69.95
C THR A 56 -10.28 10.32 -68.83
N LEU A 57 -9.08 10.67 -69.23
CA LEU A 57 -8.05 11.09 -68.26
C LEU A 57 -8.55 12.33 -67.48
N PRO A 58 -8.42 12.32 -66.17
CA PRO A 58 -8.81 13.48 -65.37
C PRO A 58 -7.97 14.70 -65.75
N VAL A 59 -8.62 15.77 -66.11
CA VAL A 59 -7.94 17.05 -66.33
C VAL A 59 -7.56 17.65 -64.97
N ILE A 60 -6.30 17.51 -64.60
CA ILE A 60 -5.76 18.12 -63.39
C ILE A 60 -5.67 19.61 -63.65
N LYS A 61 -6.58 20.39 -63.07
CA LYS A 61 -6.43 21.85 -63.03
C LYS A 61 -5.43 22.19 -61.92
N GLU A 62 -4.31 22.77 -62.31
CA GLU A 62 -3.35 23.29 -61.34
C GLU A 62 -4.02 24.35 -60.45
N PRO A 63 -3.87 24.27 -59.12
CA PRO A 63 -4.40 25.28 -58.24
C PRO A 63 -3.71 26.62 -58.49
N VAL A 64 -4.47 27.63 -58.83
CA VAL A 64 -3.94 29.01 -58.97
C VAL A 64 -3.62 29.53 -57.57
N VAL A 65 -2.37 29.39 -57.15
CA VAL A 65 -1.90 29.96 -55.90
C VAL A 65 -1.72 31.45 -56.10
N LYS A 66 -2.58 32.26 -55.48
CA LYS A 66 -2.36 33.72 -55.39
C LYS A 66 -1.06 33.98 -54.65
N LYS A 67 -0.02 34.38 -55.32
CA LYS A 67 1.19 34.86 -54.69
C LYS A 67 0.85 36.17 -53.96
N MET A 68 0.77 36.11 -52.64
CA MET A 68 0.77 37.33 -51.82
C MET A 68 2.20 37.89 -51.81
N ALA A 69 2.33 39.17 -52.16
CA ALA A 69 3.59 39.85 -52.00
C ALA A 69 3.92 39.91 -50.49
N ILE A 70 4.98 39.22 -50.08
CA ILE A 70 5.50 39.30 -48.72
C ILE A 70 6.43 40.52 -48.71
N ASP A 71 6.04 41.56 -48.00
CA ASP A 71 6.90 42.71 -47.78
C ASP A 71 7.87 42.37 -46.63
N TYR A 72 9.11 42.07 -46.99
CA TYR A 72 10.18 41.77 -46.05
C TYR A 72 10.75 43.02 -45.36
N ALA A 73 10.36 44.21 -45.77
CA ALA A 73 10.94 45.46 -45.27
C ALA A 73 10.42 45.86 -43.88
N THR A 74 9.29 45.30 -43.43
CA THR A 74 8.67 45.67 -42.14
C THR A 74 9.29 44.99 -40.93
N PHE A 75 10.18 44.02 -41.08
CA PHE A 75 10.78 43.26 -39.98
C PHE A 75 12.26 43.54 -39.71
N THR A 76 12.87 44.43 -40.41
CA THR A 76 14.24 44.87 -40.13
C THR A 76 14.24 46.01 -39.12
N VAL A 77 14.04 45.66 -37.86
CA VAL A 77 14.45 46.52 -36.77
C VAL A 77 15.96 46.33 -36.64
N PRO A 78 16.78 47.40 -36.76
CA PRO A 78 18.21 47.28 -36.55
C PRO A 78 18.43 46.72 -35.15
N ALA A 79 19.14 45.59 -35.07
CA ALA A 79 19.51 45.03 -33.78
C ALA A 79 20.42 46.03 -33.07
N ASP A 80 19.97 46.55 -31.95
CA ASP A 80 20.82 47.41 -31.10
C ASP A 80 21.81 46.46 -30.37
N PRO A 81 23.11 46.50 -30.72
CA PRO A 81 24.09 45.60 -30.13
C PRO A 81 24.41 45.90 -28.65
N GLU A 82 23.92 47.04 -28.12
CA GLU A 82 24.09 47.41 -26.71
C GLU A 82 22.89 47.07 -25.85
N LYS A 83 21.86 46.44 -26.40
CA LYS A 83 20.71 46.02 -25.61
C LYS A 83 21.07 44.77 -24.84
N GLU A 84 21.31 44.89 -23.55
CA GLU A 84 21.46 43.76 -22.64
C GLU A 84 20.23 42.83 -22.80
N ILE A 85 20.50 41.59 -23.18
CA ILE A 85 19.46 40.55 -23.20
C ILE A 85 19.06 40.32 -21.74
N SER A 86 17.97 40.95 -21.29
CA SER A 86 17.41 40.63 -20.00
C SER A 86 16.95 39.16 -20.05
N LEU A 87 17.57 38.33 -19.19
CA LEU A 87 17.12 36.99 -19.00
C LEU A 87 15.62 37.05 -18.67
N LEU A 88 14.84 36.33 -19.46
CA LEU A 88 13.43 36.12 -19.14
C LEU A 88 13.35 35.61 -17.72
N PRO A 89 12.55 36.22 -16.83
CA PRO A 89 12.35 35.67 -15.49
C PRO A 89 11.88 34.25 -15.67
N SER A 90 12.53 33.31 -14.94
CA SER A 90 12.11 31.92 -14.94
C SER A 90 10.63 31.88 -14.61
N GLY A 91 9.82 31.35 -15.54
CA GLY A 91 8.41 31.21 -15.31
C GLY A 91 8.20 30.41 -14.03
N ASN A 92 7.68 31.05 -12.99
CA ASN A 92 7.18 30.31 -11.84
C ASN A 92 6.00 29.48 -12.35
N ILE A 93 6.25 28.21 -12.61
CA ILE A 93 5.19 27.24 -12.76
C ILE A 93 4.59 27.14 -11.35
N MET A 94 3.62 27.98 -11.05
CA MET A 94 2.71 27.73 -9.94
C MET A 94 1.88 26.51 -10.36
N THR A 95 2.40 25.33 -10.06
CA THR A 95 1.54 24.18 -9.93
C THR A 95 0.68 24.46 -8.71
N ASP A 96 -0.51 24.96 -8.95
CA ASP A 96 -1.58 24.98 -7.95
C ASP A 96 -1.87 23.51 -7.65
N ILE A 97 -1.10 22.94 -6.72
CA ILE A 97 -1.40 21.62 -6.17
C ILE A 97 -2.67 21.86 -5.38
N GLN A 98 -3.80 21.59 -6.03
CA GLN A 98 -5.08 21.57 -5.33
C GLN A 98 -4.97 20.48 -4.28
N TYR A 99 -4.63 20.89 -3.07
CA TYR A 99 -4.69 19.99 -1.91
C TYR A 99 -6.09 19.43 -1.85
N ASN A 100 -6.19 18.13 -2.01
CA ASN A 100 -7.46 17.43 -1.89
C ASN A 100 -7.99 17.69 -0.47
N LYS A 101 -9.02 18.52 -0.35
CA LYS A 101 -9.64 18.88 0.94
C LYS A 101 -10.33 17.69 1.62
N ARG A 102 -10.39 16.55 0.96
CA ARG A 102 -10.98 15.32 1.51
C ARG A 102 -10.07 14.76 2.60
N ARG A 103 -10.61 14.61 3.78
CA ARG A 103 -9.88 14.08 4.94
C ARG A 103 -9.87 12.57 5.04
N GLY A 104 -10.67 11.89 4.26
CA GLY A 104 -10.76 10.45 4.32
C GLY A 104 -11.32 9.82 3.07
N TYR A 105 -11.22 8.51 3.03
CA TYR A 105 -11.82 7.67 2.01
C TYR A 105 -12.46 6.44 2.64
N PHE A 106 -13.45 5.92 1.98
CA PHE A 106 -14.08 4.64 2.26
C PHE A 106 -14.29 3.90 0.96
N ASN A 107 -13.84 2.66 0.91
CA ASN A 107 -14.01 1.74 -0.20
C ASN A 107 -14.74 0.50 0.29
N PHE A 108 -15.74 0.04 -0.43
CA PHE A 108 -16.44 -1.18 -0.11
C PHE A 108 -16.73 -1.97 -1.39
N GLY A 109 -16.47 -3.27 -1.35
CA GLY A 109 -16.73 -4.19 -2.44
C GLY A 109 -17.26 -5.52 -1.95
N GLY A 110 -18.12 -6.13 -2.74
CA GLY A 110 -18.64 -7.46 -2.49
C GLY A 110 -18.61 -8.31 -3.75
N GLY A 111 -18.48 -9.61 -3.58
CA GLY A 111 -18.42 -10.56 -4.68
C GLY A 111 -19.09 -11.89 -4.39
N THR A 112 -19.02 -12.80 -5.35
CA THR A 112 -19.46 -14.17 -5.19
C THR A 112 -18.64 -14.89 -4.11
N TYR A 113 -19.16 -15.97 -3.54
CA TYR A 113 -18.56 -16.71 -2.41
C TYR A 113 -18.44 -15.88 -1.12
N PRO A 114 -19.55 -15.24 -0.69
CA PRO A 114 -19.54 -14.09 0.25
C PRO A 114 -18.17 -13.45 0.45
N ASN A 115 -17.69 -12.79 -0.61
CA ASN A 115 -16.44 -12.04 -0.58
C ASN A 115 -16.77 -10.58 -0.26
N LEU A 116 -16.19 -10.08 0.84
CA LEU A 116 -16.35 -8.69 1.26
C LEU A 116 -14.98 -8.06 1.42
N ASN A 117 -14.83 -6.87 0.84
CA ASN A 117 -13.63 -6.05 0.99
C ASN A 117 -14.06 -4.65 1.43
N GLY A 118 -13.34 -4.09 2.38
CA GLY A 118 -13.59 -2.74 2.86
C GLY A 118 -12.30 -2.07 3.28
N ASP A 119 -12.10 -0.83 2.85
CA ASP A 119 -10.95 -0.01 3.22
C ASP A 119 -11.46 1.36 3.70
N LEU A 120 -10.94 1.80 4.81
CA LEU A 120 -11.22 3.09 5.41
C LEU A 120 -9.90 3.79 5.75
N GLY A 121 -9.79 5.06 5.45
CA GLY A 121 -8.71 5.90 5.93
C GLY A 121 -9.22 7.28 6.26
N TYR A 122 -8.77 7.85 7.38
CA TYR A 122 -9.18 9.18 7.81
C TYR A 122 -8.05 9.93 8.50
N HIS A 123 -7.86 11.19 8.10
CA HIS A 123 -6.96 12.14 8.73
C HIS A 123 -7.69 12.87 9.85
N ILE A 124 -7.47 12.45 11.10
CA ILE A 124 -8.05 13.07 12.28
C ILE A 124 -7.45 14.47 12.49
N LEU A 125 -6.11 14.54 12.42
CA LEU A 125 -5.35 15.79 12.43
C LEU A 125 -4.56 15.93 11.14
N SER A 126 -4.60 17.10 10.55
CA SER A 126 -3.84 17.44 9.34
C SER A 126 -3.49 18.92 9.39
N THR A 127 -2.52 19.25 10.23
CA THR A 127 -1.91 20.58 10.34
C THR A 127 -0.49 20.55 9.78
N ASP A 128 0.17 21.68 9.71
CA ASP A 128 1.57 21.75 9.28
C ASP A 128 2.51 21.01 10.24
N LYS A 129 2.16 20.96 11.53
CA LYS A 129 2.95 20.32 12.57
C LYS A 129 2.47 18.94 12.97
N ASP A 130 1.15 18.73 13.01
CA ASP A 130 0.54 17.51 13.51
C ASP A 130 -0.20 16.75 12.41
N LYS A 131 0.09 15.47 12.30
CA LYS A 131 -0.64 14.56 11.43
C LYS A 131 -1.04 13.34 12.24
N LEU A 132 -2.34 13.07 12.31
CA LEU A 132 -2.89 11.88 12.96
C LEU A 132 -3.81 11.19 11.98
N ASN A 133 -3.46 9.97 11.63
CA ASN A 133 -4.19 9.15 10.67
C ASN A 133 -4.67 7.87 11.34
N ILE A 134 -5.89 7.48 11.03
CA ILE A 134 -6.43 6.16 11.33
C ILE A 134 -6.80 5.47 10.02
N TRP A 135 -6.56 4.19 9.94
CA TRP A 135 -6.93 3.40 8.78
C TRP A 135 -7.33 1.98 9.19
N PHE A 136 -8.17 1.38 8.37
CA PHE A 136 -8.65 0.02 8.56
C PHE A 136 -8.90 -0.64 7.21
N SER A 137 -8.53 -1.91 7.09
CA SER A 137 -8.78 -2.75 5.93
C SER A 137 -9.39 -4.07 6.37
N HIS A 138 -10.43 -4.49 5.68
CA HIS A 138 -11.11 -5.76 5.88
C HIS A 138 -11.16 -6.53 4.57
N ARG A 139 -10.82 -7.82 4.62
CA ARG A 139 -10.98 -8.75 3.51
C ARG A 139 -11.52 -10.05 4.05
N SER A 140 -12.61 -10.53 3.47
CA SER A 140 -13.17 -11.81 3.88
C SER A 140 -13.73 -12.58 2.70
N THR A 141 -13.67 -13.89 2.82
CA THR A 141 -14.35 -14.81 1.91
C THR A 141 -14.87 -16.01 2.69
N ASN A 142 -15.98 -16.57 2.29
CA ASN A 142 -16.60 -17.71 2.92
C ASN A 142 -17.32 -18.56 1.85
N GLY A 143 -16.55 -19.21 1.01
CA GLY A 143 -17.03 -19.99 -0.10
C GLY A 143 -16.90 -21.50 0.12
N LYS A 144 -17.59 -22.28 -0.68
CA LYS A 144 -17.37 -23.72 -0.78
C LYS A 144 -16.55 -24.02 -2.02
N VAL A 145 -15.40 -24.63 -1.84
CA VAL A 145 -14.50 -25.06 -2.91
C VAL A 145 -14.75 -26.53 -3.21
N LYS A 146 -14.88 -26.87 -4.51
CA LYS A 146 -14.93 -28.23 -4.99
C LYS A 146 -13.53 -28.64 -5.42
N TYR A 147 -13.07 -29.80 -4.97
CA TYR A 147 -11.82 -30.35 -5.45
C TYR A 147 -11.94 -30.79 -6.91
N ILE A 148 -10.81 -30.85 -7.60
CA ILE A 148 -10.73 -31.33 -8.99
C ILE A 148 -11.11 -32.81 -9.04
N ASP A 149 -10.67 -33.57 -8.03
CA ASP A 149 -11.08 -34.94 -7.85
C ASP A 149 -12.51 -34.99 -7.31
N THR A 150 -13.39 -35.72 -8.01
CA THR A 150 -14.83 -35.74 -7.77
C THR A 150 -15.24 -36.56 -6.54
N ASP A 151 -14.34 -37.36 -5.97
CA ASP A 151 -14.64 -38.26 -4.85
C ASP A 151 -14.63 -37.55 -3.49
N PHE A 152 -14.26 -36.29 -3.47
CA PHE A 152 -14.22 -35.51 -2.24
C PHE A 152 -15.36 -34.48 -2.17
N ASP A 153 -15.92 -34.36 -0.98
CA ASP A 153 -16.94 -33.36 -0.67
C ASP A 153 -16.40 -31.93 -0.78
N LYS A 154 -17.32 -30.99 -1.06
CA LYS A 154 -17.00 -29.56 -1.03
C LYS A 154 -16.61 -29.13 0.38
N VAL A 155 -15.49 -28.47 0.51
CA VAL A 155 -15.01 -27.91 1.77
C VAL A 155 -15.21 -26.38 1.81
N LYS A 156 -15.43 -25.82 2.98
CA LYS A 156 -15.47 -24.37 3.15
C LYS A 156 -14.06 -23.80 3.13
N ALA A 157 -13.83 -22.81 2.26
CA ALA A 157 -12.66 -21.95 2.28
C ALA A 157 -13.06 -20.64 2.96
N LYS A 158 -12.48 -20.40 4.15
CA LYS A 158 -12.77 -19.22 4.97
C LYS A 158 -11.52 -18.37 5.10
N LEU A 159 -11.68 -17.08 4.92
CA LEU A 159 -10.67 -16.07 5.20
C LEU A 159 -11.35 -14.87 5.83
N ASN A 160 -10.77 -14.31 6.87
CA ASN A 160 -11.23 -13.09 7.51
C ASN A 160 -10.02 -12.30 7.99
N ASP A 161 -9.53 -11.39 7.15
CA ASP A 161 -8.39 -10.55 7.41
C ASP A 161 -8.86 -9.15 7.81
N ASN A 162 -8.34 -8.67 8.92
CA ASN A 162 -8.57 -7.34 9.42
C ASN A 162 -7.23 -6.71 9.78
N LEU A 163 -6.97 -5.55 9.26
CA LEU A 163 -5.76 -4.80 9.50
C LEU A 163 -6.13 -3.35 9.79
N GLY A 164 -5.66 -2.82 10.90
CA GLY A 164 -5.92 -1.45 11.27
C GLY A 164 -4.75 -0.81 11.97
N GLY A 165 -4.68 0.50 11.91
CA GLY A 165 -3.59 1.21 12.54
C GLY A 165 -3.89 2.68 12.75
N LEU A 166 -3.02 3.27 13.58
CA LEU A 166 -3.00 4.68 13.90
C LEU A 166 -1.55 5.15 13.75
N ASN A 167 -1.36 6.25 13.02
CA ASN A 167 -0.05 6.88 12.85
C ASN A 167 -0.17 8.34 13.27
N PHE A 168 0.72 8.75 14.14
CA PHE A 168 0.86 10.13 14.61
C PHE A 168 2.24 10.65 14.25
N LYS A 169 2.31 11.86 13.69
CA LYS A 169 3.54 12.57 13.42
C LYS A 169 3.44 13.98 13.94
N HIS A 170 4.46 14.42 14.70
CA HIS A 170 4.60 15.80 15.16
C HIS A 170 5.93 16.37 14.68
N ALA A 171 5.88 17.54 14.05
CA ALA A 171 7.05 18.26 13.58
C ALA A 171 7.40 19.39 14.57
N PHE A 172 8.43 19.16 15.37
CA PHE A 172 9.05 20.22 16.20
C PHE A 172 9.94 21.13 15.34
N GLU A 173 10.50 22.14 15.95
CA GLU A 173 11.42 23.05 15.25
C GLU A 173 12.70 22.36 14.77
N LYS A 174 13.28 21.47 15.56
CA LYS A 174 14.57 20.82 15.29
C LYS A 174 14.49 19.34 14.97
N LEU A 175 13.38 18.70 15.27
CA LEU A 175 13.18 17.25 15.07
C LEU A 175 11.74 16.93 14.67
N SER A 176 11.50 15.72 14.23
CA SER A 176 10.16 15.14 14.08
C SER A 176 10.03 13.89 14.94
N LEU A 177 8.84 13.72 15.52
CA LEU A 177 8.41 12.53 16.25
C LEU A 177 7.41 11.79 15.37
N ASP A 178 7.61 10.49 15.21
CA ASP A 178 6.70 9.58 14.50
C ASP A 178 6.31 8.45 15.45
N MET A 179 5.02 8.17 15.56
CA MET A 179 4.49 7.08 16.39
C MET A 179 3.44 6.32 15.61
N GLY A 180 3.46 5.00 15.74
CA GLY A 180 2.50 4.15 15.06
C GLY A 180 2.13 2.93 15.89
N ILE A 181 0.86 2.55 15.79
CA ILE A 181 0.36 1.27 16.31
C ILE A 181 -0.43 0.61 15.18
N LYS A 182 -0.19 -0.68 14.98
CA LYS A 182 -0.87 -1.49 13.97
C LYS A 182 -1.31 -2.80 14.61
N TYR A 183 -2.53 -3.21 14.31
CA TYR A 183 -3.08 -4.48 14.71
C TYR A 183 -3.58 -5.25 13.50
N GLY A 184 -3.16 -6.49 13.37
CA GLY A 184 -3.58 -7.44 12.36
C GLY A 184 -4.26 -8.64 12.99
N TYR A 185 -5.37 -9.05 12.39
CA TYR A 185 -6.09 -10.27 12.75
C TYR A 185 -6.46 -11.00 11.47
N SER A 186 -5.97 -12.23 11.32
CA SER A 186 -6.28 -13.11 10.18
C SER A 186 -6.82 -14.43 10.69
N ALA A 187 -8.05 -14.74 10.33
CA ALA A 187 -8.67 -16.02 10.61
C ALA A 187 -8.94 -16.76 9.30
N PHE A 188 -8.45 -17.97 9.20
CA PHE A 188 -8.57 -18.81 8.02
C PHE A 188 -8.67 -20.29 8.39
N ASN A 189 -8.98 -21.13 7.42
CA ASN A 189 -8.91 -22.57 7.59
C ASN A 189 -8.06 -23.22 6.49
N TYR A 190 -7.46 -24.35 6.82
CA TYR A 190 -6.72 -25.15 5.85
C TYR A 190 -7.68 -26.01 5.04
N TYR A 191 -8.03 -25.58 3.84
CA TYR A 191 -8.98 -26.27 2.98
C TYR A 191 -8.32 -27.15 1.90
N GLY A 192 -7.00 -27.12 1.78
CA GLY A 192 -6.26 -27.94 0.84
C GLY A 192 -6.33 -29.44 1.15
N LEU A 193 -6.21 -30.28 0.14
CA LEU A 193 -5.96 -31.70 0.33
C LEU A 193 -4.47 -31.91 0.63
N PRO A 194 -4.12 -32.83 1.56
CA PRO A 194 -2.74 -33.26 1.70
C PRO A 194 -2.29 -33.88 0.37
N VAL A 195 -1.14 -33.47 -0.12
CA VAL A 195 -0.52 -34.15 -1.26
C VAL A 195 -0.08 -35.52 -0.79
N TYR A 196 -0.82 -36.54 -1.20
CA TYR A 196 -0.44 -37.92 -0.95
C TYR A 196 0.67 -38.29 -1.96
N SER A 197 1.88 -38.44 -1.49
CA SER A 197 2.93 -39.08 -2.28
C SER A 197 2.84 -40.59 -2.04
N PRO A 198 2.53 -41.40 -3.06
CA PRO A 198 2.42 -42.85 -2.88
C PRO A 198 3.76 -43.50 -2.49
N GLU A 199 4.84 -42.78 -2.60
CA GLU A 199 6.20 -43.26 -2.25
C GLU A 199 6.63 -42.91 -0.81
N SER A 200 5.97 -42.00 -0.14
CA SER A 200 6.25 -41.65 1.26
C SER A 200 5.11 -42.09 2.18
N SER A 201 5.39 -43.02 3.08
CA SER A 201 4.49 -43.43 4.14
C SER A 201 4.31 -42.35 5.24
N VAL A 202 4.77 -41.14 5.00
CA VAL A 202 4.68 -40.02 5.93
C VAL A 202 3.43 -39.22 5.62
N THR A 203 2.40 -39.38 6.43
CA THR A 203 1.22 -38.51 6.43
C THR A 203 1.66 -37.19 7.07
N LEU A 204 1.92 -36.17 6.24
CA LEU A 204 2.33 -34.83 6.69
C LEU A 204 1.23 -34.07 7.46
N VAL A 205 0.02 -34.60 7.51
CA VAL A 205 -1.09 -33.99 8.23
C VAL A 205 -1.55 -34.98 9.32
N PRO A 206 -1.60 -34.57 10.59
CA PRO A 206 -2.12 -35.40 11.66
C PRO A 206 -3.52 -35.94 11.35
N GLU A 207 -3.78 -37.19 11.66
CA GLU A 207 -5.05 -37.89 11.41
C GLU A 207 -6.27 -37.13 11.99
N ASN A 208 -6.05 -36.33 13.05
CA ASN A 208 -7.06 -35.52 13.73
C ASN A 208 -7.13 -34.08 13.27
N PHE A 209 -6.46 -33.72 12.17
CA PHE A 209 -6.48 -32.34 11.67
C PHE A 209 -7.83 -32.02 11.04
N ASP A 210 -8.62 -31.20 11.72
CA ASP A 210 -9.91 -30.73 11.23
C ASP A 210 -9.72 -29.54 10.27
N ARG A 211 -9.97 -29.75 8.99
CA ARG A 211 -9.88 -28.73 7.93
C ARG A 211 -10.84 -27.57 8.08
N GLU A 212 -11.92 -27.75 8.83
CA GLU A 212 -12.89 -26.69 9.09
C GLU A 212 -12.50 -25.81 10.29
N THR A 213 -11.48 -26.20 11.04
CA THR A 213 -10.99 -25.41 12.18
C THR A 213 -10.42 -24.09 11.70
N ASN A 214 -10.89 -23.02 12.31
CA ASN A 214 -10.33 -21.70 12.06
C ASN A 214 -8.98 -21.57 12.77
N GLN A 215 -7.95 -21.36 12.01
CA GLN A 215 -6.66 -20.89 12.48
C GLN A 215 -6.70 -19.37 12.62
N VAL A 216 -5.97 -18.83 13.57
CA VAL A 216 -5.94 -17.38 13.82
C VAL A 216 -4.51 -16.91 13.98
N ASN A 217 -4.14 -15.92 13.18
CA ASN A 217 -2.92 -15.14 13.33
C ASN A 217 -3.26 -13.77 13.90
N GLN A 218 -2.51 -13.33 14.88
CA GLN A 218 -2.60 -11.97 15.42
C GLN A 218 -1.23 -11.32 15.36
N THR A 219 -1.21 -10.05 15.01
CA THR A 219 0.01 -9.24 14.98
C THR A 219 -0.28 -7.91 15.64
N ILE A 220 0.54 -7.52 16.60
CA ILE A 220 0.55 -6.19 17.19
C ILE A 220 1.90 -5.58 16.89
N GLN A 221 1.91 -4.40 16.33
CA GLN A 221 3.13 -3.64 16.09
C GLN A 221 3.01 -2.26 16.72
N ALA A 222 4.03 -1.83 17.42
CA ALA A 222 4.16 -0.49 17.95
C ALA A 222 5.52 0.08 17.52
N LYS A 223 5.54 1.33 17.10
CA LYS A 223 6.73 2.03 16.66
C LYS A 223 6.76 3.43 17.21
N ILE A 224 7.94 3.89 17.65
CA ILE A 224 8.23 5.28 17.97
C ILE A 224 9.55 5.67 17.34
N GLY A 225 9.56 6.78 16.60
CA GLY A 225 10.74 7.29 15.91
C GLY A 225 10.96 8.76 16.17
N VAL A 226 12.21 9.12 16.25
CA VAL A 226 12.67 10.52 16.35
C VAL A 226 13.72 10.75 15.29
N GLU A 227 13.55 11.79 14.50
CA GLU A 227 14.45 12.17 13.43
C GLU A 227 14.77 13.66 13.47
N SER A 228 16.05 14.02 13.34
CA SER A 228 16.46 15.40 13.18
C SER A 228 16.00 15.98 11.85
N LYS A 229 15.89 17.31 11.75
CA LYS A 229 15.69 17.95 10.45
C LYS A 229 16.91 17.78 9.55
N GLU A 230 16.66 17.77 8.25
CA GLU A 230 17.67 17.51 7.22
C GLU A 230 18.80 18.56 7.19
N ASP A 231 18.50 19.81 7.56
CA ASP A 231 19.45 20.93 7.64
C ASP A 231 20.32 20.93 8.89
N ALA A 232 20.07 20.02 9.84
CA ALA A 232 20.85 19.92 11.07
C ALA A 232 22.34 19.60 10.76
N PRO A 233 23.28 20.25 11.43
CA PRO A 233 24.70 19.97 11.28
C PRO A 233 25.06 18.56 11.77
N VAL A 234 24.36 18.07 12.79
CA VAL A 234 24.38 16.67 13.25
C VAL A 234 22.98 16.09 13.01
N GLY A 235 22.92 15.15 12.10
CA GLY A 235 21.70 14.39 11.82
C GLY A 235 21.62 13.17 12.72
N TYR A 236 20.43 12.86 13.21
CA TYR A 236 20.15 11.63 13.94
C TYR A 236 18.77 11.10 13.59
N LEU A 237 18.67 9.79 13.63
CA LEU A 237 17.42 9.03 13.56
C LEU A 237 17.51 7.95 14.64
N LEU A 238 16.45 7.77 15.38
CA LEU A 238 16.27 6.66 16.31
C LEU A 238 14.84 6.15 16.16
N ASP A 239 14.68 4.92 15.72
CA ASP A 239 13.43 4.21 15.68
C ASP A 239 13.47 3.06 16.68
N LEU A 240 12.43 2.93 17.48
CA LEU A 240 12.20 1.81 18.38
C LEU A 240 10.92 1.13 17.94
N GLY A 241 10.98 -0.17 17.73
CA GLY A 241 9.86 -1.00 17.33
C GLY A 241 9.66 -2.20 18.25
N TYR A 242 8.42 -2.62 18.29
CA TYR A 242 8.01 -3.84 18.94
C TYR A 242 6.97 -4.53 18.08
N THR A 243 7.17 -5.80 17.81
CA THR A 243 6.21 -6.66 17.12
C THR A 243 5.92 -7.88 17.97
N ASN A 244 4.66 -8.18 18.18
CA ASN A 244 4.20 -9.46 18.69
C ASN A 244 3.40 -10.16 17.60
N PHE A 245 3.78 -11.36 17.26
CA PHE A 245 3.05 -12.25 16.37
C PHE A 245 2.64 -13.49 17.15
N SER A 246 1.40 -13.94 16.98
CA SER A 246 0.91 -15.18 17.57
C SER A 246 0.07 -15.97 16.57
N HIS A 247 0.28 -17.26 16.58
CA HIS A 247 -0.48 -18.26 15.85
C HIS A 247 -1.28 -19.10 16.85
N LYS A 248 -2.59 -19.24 16.65
CA LYS A 248 -3.47 -19.76 17.69
C LYS A 248 -3.23 -21.25 18.01
N TYR A 249 -3.07 -22.05 16.97
CA TYR A 249 -2.91 -23.50 17.12
C TYR A 249 -1.62 -23.96 16.45
N ALA A 250 -0.95 -24.92 17.07
CA ALA A 250 0.16 -25.62 16.45
C ALA A 250 -0.36 -26.63 15.39
N LEU A 251 0.03 -27.88 15.49
CA LEU A 251 -0.41 -28.95 14.57
C LEU A 251 -1.80 -29.51 14.95
N SER A 252 -2.27 -29.27 16.16
CA SER A 252 -3.60 -29.70 16.65
C SER A 252 -4.27 -28.59 17.45
N LYS A 253 -5.59 -28.67 17.61
CA LYS A 253 -6.38 -27.73 18.43
C LYS A 253 -6.05 -27.78 19.91
N GLU A 254 -5.43 -28.85 20.36
CA GLU A 254 -5.09 -29.13 21.78
C GLU A 254 -3.77 -28.43 22.15
N GLN A 255 -3.06 -27.88 21.18
CA GLN A 255 -1.77 -27.22 21.37
C GLN A 255 -1.86 -25.76 20.99
N ASP A 256 -1.36 -24.90 21.86
CA ASP A 256 -1.16 -23.50 21.56
C ASP A 256 -0.13 -23.35 20.45
N GLY A 257 -0.35 -22.40 19.57
CA GLY A 257 0.58 -22.08 18.48
C GLY A 257 1.78 -21.27 18.94
N PRO A 258 2.76 -21.10 18.08
CA PRO A 258 3.94 -20.31 18.37
C PRO A 258 3.61 -18.83 18.57
N THR A 259 4.37 -18.19 19.42
CA THR A 259 4.35 -16.75 19.63
C THR A 259 5.76 -16.20 19.46
N GLU A 260 5.88 -15.07 18.78
CA GLU A 260 7.13 -14.35 18.57
C GLU A 260 7.01 -12.93 19.12
N HIS A 261 8.03 -12.49 19.82
CA HIS A 261 8.22 -11.11 20.23
C HIS A 261 9.49 -10.57 19.60
N THR A 262 9.37 -9.56 18.77
CA THR A 262 10.51 -8.92 18.13
C THR A 262 10.65 -7.49 18.68
N PHE A 263 11.86 -7.15 19.13
CA PHE A 263 12.23 -5.79 19.51
C PHE A 263 13.24 -5.30 18.50
N ASP A 264 12.98 -4.17 17.87
CA ASP A 264 13.87 -3.57 16.91
C ASP A 264 14.30 -2.15 17.33
N VAL A 265 15.57 -1.87 17.13
CA VAL A 265 16.18 -0.55 17.32
C VAL A 265 16.94 -0.20 16.06
N LYS A 266 16.52 0.84 15.37
CA LYS A 266 17.24 1.39 14.23
C LYS A 266 17.75 2.77 14.57
N PHE A 267 19.00 3.03 14.23
CA PHE A 267 19.60 4.34 14.42
C PHE A 267 20.44 4.78 13.22
N ASP A 268 20.57 6.05 13.04
CA ASP A 268 21.52 6.70 12.13
C ASP A 268 22.03 7.98 12.79
N LEU A 269 23.34 8.08 12.91
CA LEU A 269 24.00 9.28 13.40
C LEU A 269 24.93 9.78 12.32
N ASN A 270 24.81 11.04 11.93
CA ASN A 270 25.65 11.60 10.90
C ASN A 270 26.05 13.04 11.21
N ALA A 271 27.21 13.44 10.76
CA ALA A 271 27.71 14.80 10.90
C ALA A 271 28.06 15.35 9.51
N ARG A 272 27.69 16.62 9.29
CA ARG A 272 28.07 17.38 8.10
C ARG A 272 29.43 18.03 8.31
N PHE A 273 30.28 17.91 7.30
CA PHE A 273 31.56 18.60 7.28
C PHE A 273 31.90 19.04 5.84
N GLY A 274 32.49 20.18 5.66
CA GLY A 274 32.98 20.64 4.37
C GLY A 274 31.95 20.66 3.23
N GLY A 275 30.95 21.50 3.28
CA GLY A 275 29.90 21.59 2.24
C GLY A 275 28.83 20.52 2.39
N GLU A 276 28.53 19.80 1.29
CA GLU A 276 27.49 18.78 1.26
C GLU A 276 28.00 17.35 1.56
N GLN A 277 29.08 17.27 2.37
CA GLN A 277 29.67 16.00 2.77
C GLN A 277 29.17 15.60 4.15
N ARG A 278 28.88 14.31 4.34
CA ARG A 278 28.48 13.72 5.62
C ARG A 278 29.24 12.43 5.88
N ILE A 279 29.67 12.24 7.11
CA ILE A 279 30.09 10.94 7.62
C ILE A 279 29.02 10.46 8.58
N GLY A 280 28.70 9.20 8.55
CA GLY A 280 27.64 8.65 9.39
C GLY A 280 27.88 7.21 9.78
N LEU A 281 27.17 6.83 10.84
CA LEU A 281 27.07 5.47 11.35
C LEU A 281 25.60 5.13 11.49
N GLY A 282 25.10 4.26 10.63
CA GLY A 282 23.77 3.64 10.77
C GLY A 282 23.88 2.30 11.48
N GLY A 283 22.79 1.81 11.98
CA GLY A 283 22.72 0.48 12.53
C GLY A 283 21.28 0.03 12.79
N ASN A 284 21.15 -1.27 12.94
CA ASN A 284 19.90 -1.95 13.30
C ASN A 284 20.24 -3.05 14.29
N VAL A 285 19.43 -3.18 15.34
CA VAL A 285 19.50 -4.30 16.29
C VAL A 285 18.11 -4.87 16.40
N GLU A 286 17.98 -6.16 16.16
CA GLU A 286 16.73 -6.92 16.28
C GLU A 286 16.93 -8.05 17.29
N TYR A 287 16.02 -8.19 18.22
CA TYR A 287 16.00 -9.28 19.18
C TYR A 287 14.73 -10.08 19.03
N PHE A 288 14.87 -11.37 18.80
CA PHE A 288 13.79 -12.32 18.58
C PHE A 288 13.66 -13.22 19.81
N ASN A 289 12.46 -13.25 20.37
CA ASN A 289 12.10 -14.11 21.47
C ASN A 289 10.91 -14.98 21.07
N TYR A 290 11.08 -16.29 21.10
CA TYR A 290 10.11 -17.28 20.68
C TYR A 290 9.51 -18.01 21.86
N SER A 291 8.20 -18.24 21.81
CA SER A 291 7.50 -19.22 22.64
C SER A 291 6.95 -20.30 21.71
N LEU A 292 7.57 -21.47 21.76
CA LEU A 292 7.29 -22.57 20.85
C LEU A 292 6.36 -23.59 21.49
N PRO A 293 5.48 -24.25 20.69
CA PRO A 293 4.63 -25.32 21.20
C PRO A 293 5.47 -26.54 21.54
N THR A 294 5.14 -27.17 22.66
CA THR A 294 5.73 -28.45 23.06
C THR A 294 4.82 -29.62 22.69
N MET A 295 5.38 -30.71 22.19
CA MET A 295 4.68 -31.91 21.84
C MET A 295 5.23 -33.06 22.66
N GLY A 296 4.42 -33.61 23.57
CA GLY A 296 4.87 -34.67 24.49
C GLY A 296 6.00 -34.27 25.43
N GLY A 297 6.15 -32.95 25.73
CA GLY A 297 7.20 -32.42 26.59
C GLY A 297 8.53 -32.14 25.86
N GLN A 298 8.56 -32.30 24.53
CA GLN A 298 9.70 -31.93 23.70
C GLN A 298 9.31 -30.76 22.79
N GLU A 299 10.22 -29.81 22.59
CA GLU A 299 10.06 -28.75 21.59
C GLU A 299 10.12 -29.35 20.20
N TYR A 300 9.13 -29.01 19.39
CA TYR A 300 9.00 -29.55 18.04
C TYR A 300 9.78 -28.75 16.98
N LEU A 301 10.16 -27.52 17.31
CA LEU A 301 10.90 -26.61 16.46
C LEU A 301 12.12 -26.12 17.24
N GLU A 302 13.29 -26.23 16.63
CA GLU A 302 14.56 -25.74 17.20
C GLU A 302 14.80 -24.28 16.80
N PHE A 303 13.90 -23.37 17.18
CA PHE A 303 14.16 -21.93 17.06
C PHE A 303 14.57 -21.39 18.43
N GLU A 304 15.77 -20.87 18.48
CA GLU A 304 16.31 -20.27 19.70
C GLU A 304 16.15 -18.75 19.67
N ASN A 305 16.05 -18.16 20.85
CA ASN A 305 16.10 -16.71 20.99
C ASN A 305 17.45 -16.22 20.50
N HIS A 306 17.44 -15.18 19.69
CA HIS A 306 18.67 -14.63 19.13
C HIS A 306 18.59 -13.13 18.92
N ALA A 307 19.73 -12.52 18.74
CA ALA A 307 19.83 -11.12 18.35
C ALA A 307 20.65 -10.98 17.08
N GLU A 308 20.19 -10.11 16.22
CA GLU A 308 20.89 -9.68 15.02
C GLU A 308 21.26 -8.21 15.15
N ALA A 309 22.50 -7.86 14.86
CA ALA A 309 22.96 -6.48 14.87
C ALA A 309 23.71 -6.16 13.58
N THR A 310 23.35 -5.06 12.96
CA THR A 310 24.04 -4.54 11.77
C THR A 310 24.58 -3.17 12.05
N LEU A 311 25.85 -2.93 11.76
CA LEU A 311 26.50 -1.62 11.77
C LEU A 311 26.85 -1.21 10.36
N SER A 312 26.52 0.03 10.00
CA SER A 312 26.64 0.56 8.64
C SER A 312 27.36 1.91 8.65
N PRO A 313 28.69 1.94 8.83
CA PRO A 313 29.46 3.17 8.64
C PRO A 313 29.41 3.61 7.18
N TYR A 314 29.27 4.91 6.96
CA TYR A 314 29.19 5.45 5.61
C TYR A 314 29.75 6.85 5.47
N TYR A 315 30.10 7.17 4.23
CA TYR A 315 30.39 8.50 3.76
C TYR A 315 29.41 8.88 2.66
N LYS A 316 28.84 10.07 2.73
CA LYS A 316 27.90 10.58 1.73
C LYS A 316 28.38 11.94 1.25
N VAL A 317 28.33 12.16 -0.05
CA VAL A 317 28.55 13.45 -0.68
C VAL A 317 27.38 13.72 -1.62
N SER A 318 26.86 14.94 -1.60
CA SER A 318 25.76 15.37 -2.47
C SER A 318 26.20 16.56 -3.29
N GLY A 319 25.74 16.66 -4.53
CA GLY A 319 25.80 17.82 -5.40
C GLY A 319 24.36 18.19 -5.80
N ASP A 320 24.23 19.21 -6.64
CA ASP A 320 22.93 19.79 -7.02
C ASP A 320 21.95 18.75 -7.58
N ASN A 321 22.45 17.81 -8.41
CA ASN A 321 21.63 16.81 -9.11
C ASN A 321 22.06 15.35 -8.88
N TRP A 322 22.98 15.11 -7.96
CA TRP A 322 23.49 13.78 -7.68
C TRP A 322 23.82 13.59 -6.21
N ASN A 323 23.81 12.35 -5.74
CA ASN A 323 24.35 11.96 -4.46
C ASN A 323 25.09 10.63 -4.59
N LEU A 324 26.17 10.50 -3.82
CA LEU A 324 26.96 9.29 -3.70
C LEU A 324 27.05 8.92 -2.24
N LYS A 325 26.68 7.68 -1.88
CA LYS A 325 26.86 7.10 -0.55
C LYS A 325 27.72 5.86 -0.68
N LEU A 326 28.85 5.86 0.01
CA LEU A 326 29.76 4.73 0.12
C LEU A 326 29.74 4.25 1.57
N GLY A 327 29.60 2.96 1.80
CA GLY A 327 29.53 2.39 3.14
C GLY A 327 29.82 0.90 3.15
N ALA A 328 29.92 0.34 4.33
CA ALA A 328 30.03 -1.09 4.57
C ALA A 328 28.95 -1.52 5.57
N ASN A 329 28.47 -2.75 5.45
CA ASN A 329 27.58 -3.39 6.40
C ASN A 329 28.34 -4.51 7.12
N ILE A 330 28.33 -4.46 8.44
CA ILE A 330 28.93 -5.44 9.32
C ILE A 330 27.79 -6.06 10.11
N MET A 331 27.55 -7.34 9.95
CA MET A 331 26.48 -8.06 10.60
C MET A 331 27.01 -8.99 11.67
N PHE A 332 26.34 -9.01 12.79
CA PHE A 332 26.58 -9.90 13.92
C PHE A 332 25.28 -10.62 14.25
N VAL A 333 25.38 -11.91 14.50
CA VAL A 333 24.27 -12.73 14.98
C VAL A 333 24.74 -13.41 16.25
N THR A 334 23.92 -13.38 17.29
CA THR A 334 24.19 -14.04 18.56
C THR A 334 22.95 -14.80 19.03
N GLY A 335 23.15 -16.03 19.49
CA GLY A 335 22.13 -16.91 20.00
C GLY A 335 22.74 -17.88 21.00
N ASP A 336 21.93 -18.73 21.63
CA ASP A 336 22.38 -19.63 22.69
C ASP A 336 23.40 -20.70 22.22
N ASN A 337 23.53 -20.92 20.90
CA ASN A 337 24.48 -21.88 20.29
C ASN A 337 25.45 -21.24 19.30
N SER A 338 25.69 -19.94 19.36
CA SER A 338 26.63 -19.23 18.47
C SER A 338 28.05 -19.14 19.02
#